data_5eb43c5e9686c9dd069697b11459e300
#
_entry.id   5eb43c5e9686c9dd069697b11459e300
#
_cell.length_a   1.000
_cell.length_b   1.000
_cell.length_c   1.000
_cell.angle_alpha   90.00
_cell.angle_beta   90.00
_cell.angle_gamma   90.00
#
_symmetry.space_group_name_H-M   'P 1'
#
loop_
_entity.id
_entity.type
_entity.pdbx_description
1 polymer ?
#
loop_
_entity_poly.entity_id
_entity_poly.type
_entity_poly.pdbx_seq_one_letter_code
_entity_poly.pdbx_strand_id
1 'polypeptide(L)'
;IYVWGRAGLYKRSGNTLEQIVAEPVLDFCWYGDNTLYYLSWDDTKQIPAYYCSAAYFPCASSVMKLENPGQNTVRTILAERDESSPMQNLTDIYVEYGTLYVTGSYCMGIGDLHAALYEVKDGKLTALFGEY
;
A
#
# COMPACT_ATOMS: atom_id res chain seq x y z
N ILE A 1 -9.42 15.62 -8.19
CA ILE A 1 -9.64 14.20 -8.57
C ILE A 1 -8.31 13.51 -8.78
N TYR A 2 -8.14 12.36 -8.18
CA TYR A 2 -6.96 11.53 -8.33
C TYR A 2 -7.29 10.26 -9.11
N VAL A 3 -6.32 9.82 -9.91
CA VAL A 3 -6.37 8.54 -10.63
C VAL A 3 -5.11 7.77 -10.29
N TRP A 4 -5.24 6.52 -9.89
CA TRP A 4 -4.10 5.71 -9.51
C TRP A 4 -4.25 4.27 -9.97
N GLY A 5 -3.13 3.59 -10.01
CA GLY A 5 -3.04 2.20 -10.43
C GLY A 5 -1.64 1.81 -10.83
N ARG A 6 -1.53 0.88 -11.75
CA ARG A 6 -0.25 0.34 -12.21
C ARG A 6 0.69 1.40 -12.78
N ALA A 7 0.15 2.42 -13.43
CA ALA A 7 0.94 3.49 -14.04
C ALA A 7 1.40 4.56 -13.05
N GLY A 8 0.92 4.54 -11.83
CA GLY A 8 1.25 5.53 -10.81
C GLY A 8 0.06 6.26 -10.24
N LEU A 9 0.31 7.39 -9.61
CA LEU A 9 -0.70 8.31 -9.07
C LEU A 9 -0.66 9.63 -9.83
N TYR A 10 -1.81 10.06 -10.27
CA TYR A 10 -1.98 11.30 -11.03
C TYR A 10 -3.04 12.18 -10.39
N LYS A 11 -2.80 13.48 -10.41
CA LYS A 11 -3.80 14.50 -10.08
C LYS A 11 -4.34 15.11 -11.36
N ARG A 12 -5.65 15.13 -11.49
CA ARG A 12 -6.31 15.81 -12.60
C ARG A 12 -6.64 17.25 -12.21
N SER A 13 -6.21 18.20 -13.03
CA SER A 13 -6.57 19.60 -12.94
C SER A 13 -7.07 20.07 -14.30
N GLY A 14 -8.39 20.25 -14.44
CA GLY A 14 -9.00 20.54 -15.73
C GLY A 14 -8.75 19.43 -16.76
N ASN A 15 -8.06 19.75 -17.86
CA ASN A 15 -7.69 18.80 -18.91
C ASN A 15 -6.27 18.25 -18.78
N THR A 16 -5.57 18.57 -17.71
CA THR A 16 -4.20 18.12 -17.50
C THR A 16 -4.13 17.05 -16.42
N LEU A 17 -3.22 16.10 -16.61
CA LEU A 17 -2.84 15.11 -15.61
C LEU A 17 -1.41 15.39 -15.16
N GLU A 18 -1.24 15.59 -13.87
CA GLU A 18 0.07 15.75 -13.26
C GLU A 18 0.42 14.43 -12.55
N GLN A 19 1.56 13.86 -12.92
CA GLN A 19 2.05 12.66 -12.25
C GLN A 19 2.67 13.01 -10.91
N ILE A 20 2.17 12.40 -9.85
CA ILE A 20 2.69 12.57 -8.49
C ILE A 20 3.62 11.43 -8.11
N VAL A 21 3.25 10.19 -8.45
CA VAL A 21 4.05 8.98 -8.21
C VAL A 21 4.21 8.24 -9.53
N ALA A 22 5.45 7.85 -9.85
CA ALA A 22 5.80 7.19 -11.11
C ALA A 22 5.91 5.66 -11.01
N GLU A 23 5.53 5.07 -9.88
CA GLU A 23 5.52 3.62 -9.66
C GLU A 23 4.09 3.13 -9.38
N PRO A 24 3.83 1.82 -9.48
CA PRO A 24 2.49 1.30 -9.20
C PRO A 24 2.00 1.67 -7.80
N VAL A 25 0.78 2.18 -7.71
CA VAL A 25 0.13 2.59 -6.47
C VAL A 25 -1.14 1.78 -6.27
N LEU A 26 -1.24 1.07 -5.16
CA LEU A 26 -2.43 0.32 -4.80
C LEU A 26 -3.43 1.17 -4.03
N ASP A 27 -2.95 1.93 -3.06
CA ASP A 27 -3.75 2.86 -2.26
C ASP A 27 -2.86 3.98 -1.74
N PHE A 28 -3.46 5.10 -1.36
CA PHE A 28 -2.73 6.26 -0.87
C PHE A 28 -3.55 7.09 0.10
N CYS A 29 -2.87 7.89 0.93
CA CYS A 29 -3.49 8.92 1.74
C CYS A 29 -2.55 10.11 1.91
N TRP A 30 -3.14 11.31 1.96
CA TRP A 30 -2.41 12.52 2.27
C TRP A 30 -2.37 12.75 3.78
N TYR A 31 -1.23 13.25 4.25
CA TYR A 31 -1.07 13.76 5.60
C TYR A 31 -0.58 15.21 5.53
N GLY A 32 -1.49 16.15 5.78
CA GLY A 32 -1.22 17.55 5.49
C GLY A 32 -1.11 17.83 3.99
N ASP A 33 -0.45 18.93 3.63
CA ASP A 33 -0.40 19.39 2.25
C ASP A 33 0.78 18.82 1.44
N ASN A 34 1.81 18.34 2.12
CA ASN A 34 3.09 18.01 1.50
C ASN A 34 3.58 16.59 1.73
N THR A 35 2.82 15.75 2.42
CA THR A 35 3.21 14.38 2.69
C THR A 35 2.18 13.40 2.17
N LEU A 36 2.64 12.47 1.36
CA LEU A 36 1.84 11.39 0.80
C LEU A 36 2.35 10.06 1.32
N TYR A 37 1.46 9.25 1.86
CA TYR A 37 1.73 7.85 2.13
C TYR A 37 1.04 6.99 1.10
N TYR A 38 1.70 5.97 0.60
CA TYR A 38 1.10 5.07 -0.37
C TYR A 38 1.64 3.65 -0.26
N LEU A 39 0.86 2.72 -0.79
CA LEU A 39 1.26 1.33 -0.95
C LEU A 39 1.71 1.14 -2.40
N SER A 40 2.96 0.68 -2.58
CA SER A 40 3.48 0.29 -3.87
C SER A 40 3.37 -1.22 -4.05
N TRP A 41 3.24 -1.68 -5.30
CA TRP A 41 3.37 -3.10 -5.56
C TRP A 41 4.43 -3.37 -6.63
N ASP A 42 4.98 -4.56 -6.56
CA ASP A 42 5.96 -5.04 -7.51
C ASP A 42 5.32 -6.16 -8.35
N ASP A 43 5.11 -5.89 -9.64
CA ASP A 43 4.49 -6.85 -10.57
C ASP A 43 5.34 -8.12 -10.74
N THR A 44 6.62 -8.09 -10.39
CA THR A 44 7.51 -9.25 -10.46
C THR A 44 7.37 -10.17 -9.26
N LYS A 45 6.76 -9.68 -8.19
CA LYS A 45 6.54 -10.41 -6.94
C LYS A 45 5.06 -10.75 -6.81
N GLN A 46 4.76 -12.03 -6.90
CA GLN A 46 3.40 -12.53 -6.75
C GLN A 46 3.28 -13.31 -5.45
N ILE A 47 2.25 -12.99 -4.65
CA ILE A 47 1.90 -13.84 -3.54
C ILE A 47 1.02 -14.96 -4.08
N PRO A 48 1.38 -16.22 -3.87
CA PRO A 48 0.46 -17.30 -4.16
C PRO A 48 -0.81 -17.10 -3.33
N ALA A 49 -1.95 -17.04 -4.00
CA ALA A 49 -3.22 -17.16 -3.33
C ALA A 49 -3.35 -18.61 -2.88
N TYR A 50 -3.02 -18.88 -1.64
CA TYR A 50 -3.22 -20.22 -1.09
C TYR A 50 -4.71 -20.56 -1.21
N TYR A 51 -5.02 -21.58 -2.00
CA TYR A 51 -6.36 -22.16 -2.13
C TYR A 51 -7.43 -21.35 -2.89
N CYS A 52 -7.14 -20.18 -3.38
CA CYS A 52 -8.03 -19.52 -4.33
C CYS A 52 -7.56 -19.84 -5.74
N SER A 53 -8.39 -20.54 -6.48
CA SER A 53 -8.03 -21.13 -7.78
C SER A 53 -7.79 -20.13 -8.90
N ALA A 54 -7.75 -18.83 -8.61
CA ALA A 54 -7.67 -17.90 -9.72
C ALA A 54 -6.84 -16.72 -9.40
N ALA A 55 -5.99 -16.64 -8.51
CA ALA A 55 -5.53 -15.33 -8.59
C ALA A 55 -4.30 -14.95 -7.89
N TYR A 56 -3.55 -14.35 -8.59
CA TYR A 56 -2.56 -13.39 -8.18
C TYR A 56 -3.29 -12.10 -7.82
N PHE A 57 -3.39 -11.80 -6.54
CA PHE A 57 -3.80 -10.47 -6.12
C PHE A 57 -2.60 -9.52 -6.28
N PRO A 58 -2.82 -8.30 -6.76
CA PRO A 58 -1.79 -7.30 -6.65
C PRO A 58 -1.51 -7.09 -5.15
N CYS A 59 -0.28 -7.32 -4.76
CA CYS A 59 0.13 -7.15 -3.39
C CYS A 59 1.02 -5.95 -3.29
N ALA A 60 0.70 -5.03 -2.42
CA ALA A 60 1.64 -3.98 -2.08
C ALA A 60 2.88 -4.62 -1.45
N SER A 61 4.02 -4.32 -1.99
CA SER A 61 5.30 -4.82 -1.48
C SER A 61 5.89 -3.89 -0.43
N SER A 62 5.53 -2.61 -0.46
CA SER A 62 6.13 -1.60 0.40
C SER A 62 5.15 -0.52 0.81
N VAL A 63 5.36 -0.01 2.03
CA VAL A 63 4.72 1.20 2.54
C VAL A 63 5.65 2.36 2.28
N MET A 64 5.20 3.35 1.54
CA MET A 64 6.00 4.44 1.03
C MET A 64 5.60 5.78 1.62
N LYS A 65 6.58 6.67 1.76
CA LYS A 65 6.37 8.07 2.09
C LYS A 65 6.99 8.94 1.00
N LEU A 66 6.23 9.89 0.52
CA LEU A 66 6.69 10.89 -0.43
C LEU A 66 6.52 12.28 0.20
N GLU A 67 7.60 13.01 0.33
CA GLU A 67 7.58 14.38 0.87
C GLU A 67 7.83 15.38 -0.24
N ASN A 68 7.10 16.47 -0.21
CA ASN A 68 7.20 17.60 -1.16
C ASN A 68 7.10 17.13 -2.63
N PRO A 69 6.02 16.45 -3.03
CA PRO A 69 5.88 16.02 -4.41
C PRO A 69 5.94 17.20 -5.38
N GLY A 70 6.77 17.05 -6.41
CA GLY A 70 6.97 18.09 -7.43
C GLY A 70 8.05 19.12 -7.14
N GLN A 71 8.56 19.19 -5.90
CA GLN A 71 9.58 20.17 -5.52
C GLN A 71 10.47 19.62 -4.41
N ASN A 72 11.74 19.29 -4.75
CA ASN A 72 12.67 18.65 -3.81
C ASN A 72 12.07 17.40 -3.15
N THR A 73 11.48 16.54 -3.97
CA THR A 73 10.77 15.36 -3.51
C THR A 73 11.70 14.37 -2.82
N VAL A 74 11.31 13.94 -1.64
CA VAL A 74 12.02 12.89 -0.89
C VAL A 74 11.12 11.67 -0.79
N ARG A 75 11.61 10.53 -1.31
CA ARG A 75 10.95 9.24 -1.29
C ARG A 75 11.60 8.34 -0.25
N THR A 76 10.81 7.80 0.67
CA THR A 76 11.28 6.93 1.75
C THR A 76 10.49 5.64 1.78
N ILE A 77 11.18 4.50 1.91
CA ILE A 77 10.54 3.22 2.22
C ILE A 77 10.37 3.16 3.72
N LEU A 78 9.12 3.16 4.19
CA LEU A 78 8.82 3.10 5.62
C LEU A 78 8.82 1.68 6.16
N ALA A 79 8.30 0.74 5.39
CA ALA A 79 8.26 -0.66 5.76
C ALA A 79 8.04 -1.52 4.51
N GLU A 80 8.59 -2.71 4.52
CA GLU A 80 8.33 -3.72 3.51
C GLU A 80 7.55 -4.86 4.13
N ARG A 81 6.65 -5.47 3.34
CA ARG A 81 5.95 -6.65 3.81
C ARG A 81 6.94 -7.81 3.97
N ASP A 82 6.64 -8.69 4.90
CA ASP A 82 7.32 -9.97 5.02
C ASP A 82 6.81 -10.92 3.92
N GLU A 83 7.65 -11.20 2.94
CA GLU A 83 7.30 -12.07 1.81
C GLU A 83 7.02 -13.52 2.23
N SER A 84 7.53 -13.93 3.38
CA SER A 84 7.26 -15.26 3.94
C SER A 84 5.89 -15.36 4.60
N SER A 85 5.24 -14.23 4.87
CA SER A 85 3.92 -14.19 5.50
C SER A 85 2.82 -13.97 4.45
N PRO A 86 1.95 -14.94 4.22
CA PRO A 86 0.81 -14.75 3.32
C PRO A 86 -0.20 -13.73 3.86
N MET A 87 -0.08 -13.39 5.14
CA MET A 87 -1.00 -12.47 5.82
C MET A 87 -0.71 -11.01 5.53
N GLN A 88 0.49 -10.69 5.05
CA GLN A 88 0.85 -9.32 4.73
C GLN A 88 0.55 -8.96 3.27
N ASN A 89 -0.61 -9.34 2.80
CA ASN A 89 -1.17 -8.87 1.55
C ASN A 89 -1.85 -7.53 1.80
N LEU A 90 -1.09 -6.45 1.64
CA LEU A 90 -1.52 -5.10 2.03
C LEU A 90 -2.55 -4.56 1.04
N THR A 91 -3.63 -3.97 1.53
CA THR A 91 -4.74 -3.52 0.72
C THR A 91 -5.03 -2.03 0.82
N ASP A 92 -4.97 -1.47 2.02
CA ASP A 92 -5.33 -0.08 2.25
C ASP A 92 -4.35 0.60 3.21
N ILE A 93 -4.25 1.91 3.10
CA ILE A 93 -3.37 2.73 3.94
C ILE A 93 -4.13 3.97 4.40
N TYR A 94 -3.99 4.32 5.67
CA TYR A 94 -4.58 5.52 6.22
C TYR A 94 -3.82 6.04 7.45
N VAL A 95 -4.03 7.32 7.73
CA VAL A 95 -3.46 8.00 8.92
C VAL A 95 -4.61 8.39 9.83
N GLU A 96 -4.45 8.08 11.11
CA GLU A 96 -5.39 8.50 12.15
C GLU A 96 -4.59 9.01 13.36
N TYR A 97 -4.86 10.24 13.77
CA TYR A 97 -4.16 10.90 14.89
C TYR A 97 -2.63 10.82 14.78
N GLY A 98 -2.11 11.02 13.56
CA GLY A 98 -0.67 11.00 13.31
C GLY A 98 -0.03 9.61 13.25
N THR A 99 -0.79 8.56 13.43
CA THR A 99 -0.33 7.18 13.33
C THR A 99 -0.73 6.59 11.98
N LEU A 100 0.22 5.93 11.33
CA LEU A 100 0.02 5.30 10.03
C LEU A 100 -0.39 3.84 10.20
N TYR A 101 -1.51 3.49 9.60
CA TYR A 101 -2.07 2.14 9.61
C TYR A 101 -2.17 1.57 8.21
N VAL A 102 -2.00 0.27 8.13
CA VAL A 102 -2.15 -0.49 6.90
C VAL A 102 -3.02 -1.70 7.18
N THR A 103 -3.98 -1.95 6.30
CA THR A 103 -4.75 -3.18 6.36
C THR A 103 -4.19 -4.21 5.40
N GLY A 104 -4.38 -5.47 5.73
CA GLY A 104 -4.07 -6.59 4.86
C GLY A 104 -5.18 -7.60 4.86
N SER A 105 -5.16 -8.48 3.89
CA SER A 105 -6.11 -9.60 3.83
C SER A 105 -5.43 -10.85 3.28
N TYR A 106 -5.92 -12.00 3.66
CA TYR A 106 -5.50 -13.27 3.10
C TYR A 106 -6.68 -14.24 3.04
N CYS A 107 -6.58 -15.18 2.15
CA CYS A 107 -7.59 -16.21 1.96
C CYS A 107 -6.97 -17.57 2.26
N MET A 108 -7.52 -18.29 3.24
CA MET A 108 -7.07 -19.62 3.62
C MET A 108 -7.85 -20.75 2.92
N GLY A 109 -8.92 -20.38 2.22
CA GLY A 109 -9.78 -21.33 1.51
C GLY A 109 -11.00 -20.63 0.93
N ILE A 110 -11.87 -21.39 0.28
CA ILE A 110 -13.12 -20.86 -0.29
C ILE A 110 -14.01 -20.36 0.85
N GLY A 111 -14.28 -19.05 0.85
CA GLY A 111 -15.11 -18.42 1.85
C GLY A 111 -14.41 -18.08 3.18
N ASP A 112 -13.12 -18.30 3.25
CA ASP A 112 -12.33 -18.04 4.46
C ASP A 112 -11.39 -16.84 4.25
N LEU A 113 -11.98 -15.66 4.24
CA LEU A 113 -11.26 -14.40 4.10
C LEU A 113 -10.94 -13.82 5.48
N HIS A 114 -9.67 -13.59 5.72
CA HIS A 114 -9.18 -12.96 6.93
C HIS A 114 -8.66 -11.56 6.65
N ALA A 115 -8.81 -10.68 7.63
CA ALA A 115 -8.30 -9.32 7.58
C ALA A 115 -7.29 -9.10 8.70
N ALA A 116 -6.31 -8.27 8.43
CA ALA A 116 -5.30 -7.88 9.40
C ALA A 116 -5.14 -6.36 9.42
N LEU A 117 -4.78 -5.83 10.59
CA LEU A 117 -4.47 -4.43 10.80
C LEU A 117 -3.06 -4.31 11.35
N TYR A 118 -2.26 -3.46 10.71
CA TYR A 118 -0.88 -3.20 11.11
C TYR A 118 -0.68 -1.72 11.41
N GLU A 119 0.12 -1.44 12.44
CA GLU A 119 0.73 -0.13 12.65
C GLU A 119 2.08 -0.11 11.96
N VAL A 120 2.37 0.95 11.21
CA VAL A 120 3.68 1.17 10.62
C VAL A 120 4.54 1.95 11.60
N LYS A 121 5.54 1.32 12.16
CA LYS A 121 6.40 1.91 13.18
C LYS A 121 7.80 1.31 13.14
N ASP A 122 8.82 2.18 13.27
CA ASP A 122 10.22 1.78 13.36
C ASP A 122 10.69 0.87 12.19
N GLY A 123 10.21 1.16 11.00
CA GLY A 123 10.55 0.39 9.80
C GLY A 123 9.85 -0.96 9.67
N LYS A 124 8.81 -1.20 10.47
CA LYS A 124 8.13 -2.49 10.56
C LYS A 124 6.62 -2.36 10.50
N LEU A 125 5.99 -3.44 10.06
CA LEU A 125 4.57 -3.68 10.19
C LEU A 125 4.33 -4.45 11.49
N THR A 126 3.69 -3.80 12.46
CA THR A 126 3.35 -4.42 13.73
C THR A 126 1.89 -4.79 13.74
N ALA A 127 1.58 -6.08 13.85
CA ALA A 127 0.21 -6.55 13.86
C ALA A 127 -0.53 -6.09 15.13
N LEU A 128 -1.65 -5.42 14.93
CA LEU A 128 -2.57 -5.04 15.99
C LEU A 128 -3.76 -5.99 16.06
N PHE A 129 -4.10 -6.61 14.93
CA PHE A 129 -5.26 -7.46 14.80
C PHE A 129 -5.07 -8.44 13.63
N GLY A 130 -5.57 -9.67 13.77
CA GLY A 130 -5.80 -10.60 12.65
C GLY A 130 -4.60 -11.43 12.18
N GLU A 131 -3.41 -11.21 12.69
CA GLU A 131 -2.24 -12.03 12.35
C GLU A 131 -2.11 -13.22 13.31
N TYR A 132 -1.88 -14.40 12.77
CA TYR A 132 -1.69 -15.63 13.55
C TYR A 132 -0.20 -15.97 13.69
#